data_d3820d2be0f0cc24c61e5a2a4343f8aa
#
_entry.id   d3820d2be0f0cc24c61e5a2a4343f8aa
#
_cell.length_a   1.000
_cell.length_b   1.000
_cell.length_c   1.000
_cell.angle_alpha   90.00
_cell.angle_beta   90.00
_cell.angle_gamma   90.00
#
_symmetry.space_group_name_H-M   'P 1'
#
loop_
_entity.id
_entity.type
_entity.pdbx_description
1 polymer ?
#
loop_
_entity_poly.entity_id
_entity_poly.type
_entity_poly.pdbx_seq_one_letter_code
_entity_poly.pdbx_strand_id
1 'polypeptide(L)'
;REGKRYEVRGAGSSLRLYTDGVLHSQFNPRRVVTGSVWDLLWLGLYFHPRPHPARVLVLGLGAGTAVLQLQSLFPDATFTAIEQDPVHIEVATNHFGVDKRRTEIYREDAKTFVTRYRGPLFDLVIDDLFTGSAGMPRRALECDHKWLKGLQKCLAADGMLSINFADHAELKRSAVGEALKACRPFLSGFGLRSPAIENVVAALLPFKAQSADLRAHLAATPDLAGLLKSDHLRFQVRRIDSQR
;
A
#
# COMPACT_ATOMS: atom_id res chain seq x y z
N ARG A 1 2.94 20.58 15.79
CA ARG A 1 4.35 20.93 15.52
C ARG A 1 4.43 21.62 14.16
N GLU A 2 5.21 22.67 14.01
CA GLU A 2 5.43 23.41 12.75
C GLU A 2 4.16 23.91 12.06
N GLY A 3 3.12 24.30 12.85
CA GLY A 3 1.85 24.79 12.35
C GLY A 3 0.88 23.72 11.86
N LYS A 4 1.27 22.42 11.81
CA LYS A 4 0.37 21.31 11.44
C LYS A 4 -0.54 20.93 12.60
N ARG A 5 -1.79 20.62 12.28
CA ARG A 5 -2.79 20.11 13.21
C ARG A 5 -2.95 18.61 13.06
N TYR A 6 -2.68 17.86 14.13
CA TYR A 6 -2.84 16.42 14.18
C TYR A 6 -4.03 16.08 15.07
N GLU A 7 -4.87 15.15 14.61
CA GLU A 7 -6.05 14.70 15.37
C GLU A 7 -6.14 13.17 15.30
N VAL A 8 -6.18 12.53 16.48
CA VAL A 8 -6.56 11.13 16.60
C VAL A 8 -8.00 11.08 17.07
N ARG A 9 -8.89 10.51 16.25
CA ARG A 9 -10.31 10.38 16.56
C ARG A 9 -10.67 8.92 16.76
N GLY A 10 -11.38 8.63 17.86
CA GLY A 10 -11.90 7.31 18.18
C GLY A 10 -13.42 7.25 17.93
N ALA A 11 -13.90 6.11 17.41
CA ALA A 11 -15.32 5.78 17.30
C ALA A 11 -15.49 4.27 17.53
N GLY A 12 -15.96 3.88 18.71
CA GLY A 12 -15.94 2.50 19.16
C GLY A 12 -14.50 1.96 19.17
N SER A 13 -14.27 0.83 18.51
CA SER A 13 -12.93 0.25 18.37
C SER A 13 -12.12 0.83 17.19
N SER A 14 -12.65 1.78 16.43
CA SER A 14 -11.97 2.37 15.28
C SER A 14 -11.19 3.60 15.69
N LEU A 15 -9.94 3.71 15.21
CA LEU A 15 -9.09 4.89 15.33
C LEU A 15 -8.85 5.50 13.94
N ARG A 16 -8.75 6.83 13.88
CA ARG A 16 -8.43 7.59 12.67
C ARG A 16 -7.42 8.67 12.98
N LEU A 17 -6.40 8.80 12.15
CA LEU A 17 -5.44 9.89 12.19
C LEU A 17 -5.72 10.88 11.07
N TYR A 18 -5.87 12.15 11.45
CA TYR A 18 -5.95 13.28 10.51
C TYR A 18 -4.76 14.22 10.71
N THR A 19 -4.25 14.77 9.61
CA THR A 19 -3.28 15.86 9.61
C THR A 19 -3.82 16.95 8.68
N ASP A 20 -4.01 18.15 9.22
CA ASP A 20 -4.60 19.30 8.51
C ASP A 20 -5.92 18.96 7.80
N GLY A 21 -6.75 18.13 8.44
CA GLY A 21 -8.04 17.67 7.93
C GLY A 21 -7.98 16.50 6.93
N VAL A 22 -6.79 16.08 6.48
CA VAL A 22 -6.61 14.91 5.61
C VAL A 22 -6.54 13.63 6.45
N LEU A 23 -7.32 12.62 6.06
CA LEU A 23 -7.28 11.29 6.69
C LEU A 23 -6.05 10.53 6.22
N HIS A 24 -5.11 10.26 7.13
CA HIS A 24 -3.87 9.52 6.86
C HIS A 24 -3.89 8.07 7.31
N SER A 25 -4.79 7.68 8.20
CA SER A 25 -4.89 6.29 8.67
C SER A 25 -6.24 6.03 9.32
N GLN A 26 -6.71 4.79 9.16
CA GLN A 26 -7.89 4.27 9.86
C GLN A 26 -7.65 2.80 10.18
N PHE A 27 -7.88 2.40 11.42
CA PHE A 27 -7.75 1.01 11.83
C PHE A 27 -8.80 0.62 12.87
N ASN A 28 -9.23 -0.64 12.80
CA ASN A 28 -10.08 -1.27 13.80
C ASN A 28 -9.53 -2.66 14.08
N PRO A 29 -9.07 -2.96 15.32
CA PRO A 29 -8.46 -4.25 15.65
C PRO A 29 -9.42 -5.45 15.53
N ARG A 30 -10.74 -5.20 15.50
CA ARG A 30 -11.76 -6.21 15.29
C ARG A 30 -12.12 -6.44 13.83
N ARG A 31 -11.51 -5.69 12.90
CA ARG A 31 -11.88 -5.67 11.50
C ARG A 31 -10.68 -5.35 10.63
N VAL A 32 -10.10 -6.36 10.00
CA VAL A 32 -8.91 -6.19 9.17
C VAL A 32 -9.13 -5.21 8.03
N VAL A 33 -10.27 -5.28 7.33
CA VAL A 33 -10.58 -4.39 6.21
C VAL A 33 -11.19 -3.07 6.66
N THR A 34 -10.80 -2.01 5.99
CA THR A 34 -11.24 -0.63 6.27
C THR A 34 -12.35 -0.14 5.35
N GLY A 35 -12.50 -0.78 4.18
CA GLY A 35 -13.34 -0.31 3.06
C GLY A 35 -12.71 0.84 2.27
N SER A 36 -11.42 1.13 2.48
CA SER A 36 -10.70 2.27 1.89
C SER A 36 -9.44 1.83 1.14
N VAL A 37 -8.59 2.79 0.77
CA VAL A 37 -7.39 2.57 -0.06
C VAL A 37 -6.41 1.56 0.52
N TRP A 38 -6.27 1.50 1.84
CA TRP A 38 -5.33 0.60 2.49
C TRP A 38 -5.60 -0.87 2.20
N ASP A 39 -6.86 -1.25 1.99
CA ASP A 39 -7.22 -2.62 1.60
C ASP A 39 -6.65 -2.95 0.22
N LEU A 40 -6.63 -1.98 -0.69
CA LEU A 40 -6.13 -2.17 -2.06
C LEU A 40 -4.61 -2.36 -2.10
N LEU A 41 -3.85 -1.82 -1.12
CA LEU A 41 -2.39 -1.87 -1.10
C LEU A 41 -1.83 -3.28 -0.97
N TRP A 42 -2.50 -4.15 -0.24
CA TRP A 42 -2.09 -5.55 -0.06
C TRP A 42 -2.88 -6.54 -0.93
N LEU A 43 -4.02 -6.11 -1.46
CA LEU A 43 -4.95 -6.98 -2.18
C LEU A 43 -4.28 -7.67 -3.39
N GLY A 44 -3.36 -6.98 -4.06
CA GLY A 44 -2.61 -7.51 -5.20
C GLY A 44 -1.78 -8.77 -4.89
N LEU A 45 -1.43 -9.04 -3.63
CA LEU A 45 -0.77 -10.28 -3.23
C LEU A 45 -1.60 -11.51 -3.61
N TYR A 46 -2.91 -11.40 -3.58
CA TYR A 46 -3.84 -12.51 -3.88
C TYR A 46 -4.03 -12.78 -5.38
N PHE A 47 -3.28 -12.13 -6.26
CA PHE A 47 -3.07 -12.68 -7.60
C PHE A 47 -2.26 -13.98 -7.57
N HIS A 48 -1.48 -14.20 -6.50
CA HIS A 48 -0.87 -15.50 -6.21
C HIS A 48 -1.82 -16.35 -5.37
N PRO A 49 -1.99 -17.67 -5.66
CA PRO A 49 -2.95 -18.54 -4.96
C PRO A 49 -2.60 -18.77 -3.48
N ARG A 50 -1.35 -18.61 -3.12
CA ARG A 50 -0.83 -18.73 -1.75
C ARG A 50 0.18 -17.62 -1.49
N PRO A 51 -0.28 -16.39 -1.24
CA PRO A 51 0.62 -15.29 -0.95
C PRO A 51 1.34 -15.52 0.38
N HIS A 52 2.64 -15.33 0.39
CA HIS A 52 3.46 -15.50 1.60
C HIS A 52 4.63 -14.50 1.60
N PRO A 53 4.35 -13.19 1.73
CA PRO A 53 5.39 -12.19 1.81
C PRO A 53 6.13 -12.31 3.14
N ALA A 54 7.44 -12.59 3.10
CA ALA A 54 8.28 -12.65 4.28
C ALA A 54 8.79 -11.26 4.69
N ARG A 55 9.06 -10.39 3.71
CA ARG A 55 9.61 -9.06 3.91
C ARG A 55 8.80 -8.01 3.14
N VAL A 56 8.33 -6.99 3.85
CA VAL A 56 7.51 -5.92 3.27
C VAL A 56 8.15 -4.56 3.52
N LEU A 57 8.29 -3.75 2.47
CA LEU A 57 8.67 -2.34 2.56
C LEU A 57 7.42 -1.47 2.40
N VAL A 58 7.21 -0.55 3.34
CA VAL A 58 6.13 0.43 3.28
C VAL A 58 6.73 1.84 3.26
N LEU A 59 6.55 2.54 2.15
CA LEU A 59 6.94 3.94 1.99
C LEU A 59 5.71 4.82 2.24
N GLY A 60 5.73 5.60 3.33
CA GLY A 60 4.58 6.29 3.88
C GLY A 60 3.84 5.42 4.88
N LEU A 61 4.21 5.53 6.16
CA LEU A 61 3.59 4.74 7.24
C LEU A 61 2.23 5.31 7.66
N GLY A 62 2.12 6.65 7.73
CA GLY A 62 1.02 7.27 8.45
C GLY A 62 0.94 6.75 9.89
N ALA A 63 -0.26 6.33 10.34
CA ALA A 63 -0.39 5.61 11.60
C ALA A 63 -0.34 4.07 11.43
N GLY A 64 0.10 3.56 10.29
CA GLY A 64 0.42 2.15 10.10
C GLY A 64 -0.74 1.25 9.66
N THR A 65 -1.81 1.78 9.05
CA THR A 65 -2.97 0.97 8.65
C THR A 65 -2.58 -0.23 7.79
N ALA A 66 -1.82 -0.02 6.71
CA ALA A 66 -1.39 -1.11 5.82
C ALA A 66 -0.50 -2.14 6.56
N VAL A 67 0.41 -1.67 7.43
CA VAL A 67 1.26 -2.54 8.25
C VAL A 67 0.41 -3.40 9.19
N LEU A 68 -0.56 -2.80 9.90
CA LEU A 68 -1.43 -3.51 10.84
C LEU A 68 -2.30 -4.56 10.16
N GLN A 69 -2.83 -4.25 8.98
CA GLN A 69 -3.57 -5.22 8.16
C GLN A 69 -2.68 -6.39 7.74
N LEU A 70 -1.49 -6.09 7.22
CA LEU A 70 -0.53 -7.11 6.79
C LEU A 70 0.01 -7.93 7.97
N GLN A 71 0.23 -7.33 9.14
CA GLN A 71 0.59 -8.05 10.37
C GLN A 71 -0.48 -9.05 10.80
N SER A 72 -1.74 -8.73 10.57
CA SER A 72 -2.87 -9.62 10.86
C SER A 72 -3.00 -10.74 9.82
N LEU A 73 -2.81 -10.43 8.53
CA LEU A 73 -2.95 -11.39 7.43
C LEU A 73 -1.74 -12.33 7.29
N PHE A 74 -0.55 -11.84 7.64
CA PHE A 74 0.73 -12.54 7.48
C PHE A 74 1.54 -12.46 8.79
N PRO A 75 1.24 -13.33 9.78
CA PRO A 75 1.84 -13.24 11.12
C PRO A 75 3.36 -13.42 11.13
N ASP A 76 3.93 -14.11 10.15
CA ASP A 76 5.38 -14.35 10.06
C ASP A 76 6.12 -13.26 9.27
N ALA A 77 5.41 -12.32 8.65
CA ALA A 77 6.03 -11.26 7.86
C ALA A 77 6.75 -10.23 8.74
N THR A 78 7.86 -9.71 8.23
CA THR A 78 8.61 -8.59 8.81
C THR A 78 8.47 -7.35 7.94
N PHE A 79 8.52 -6.18 8.57
CA PHE A 79 8.22 -4.92 7.91
C PHE A 79 9.36 -3.93 8.09
N THR A 80 9.64 -3.19 7.02
CA THR A 80 10.44 -1.97 7.04
C THR A 80 9.52 -0.83 6.64
N ALA A 81 9.36 0.17 7.49
CA ALA A 81 8.48 1.30 7.25
C ALA A 81 9.27 2.61 7.24
N ILE A 82 9.03 3.44 6.23
CA ILE A 82 9.67 4.74 6.08
C ILE A 82 8.62 5.83 6.26
N GLU A 83 8.86 6.72 7.21
CA GLU A 83 7.98 7.85 7.52
C GLU A 83 8.82 9.05 7.94
N GLN A 84 8.57 10.21 7.35
CA GLN A 84 9.32 11.42 7.70
C GLN A 84 8.69 12.20 8.86
N ASP A 85 7.39 12.07 9.08
CA ASP A 85 6.68 12.80 10.13
C ASP A 85 6.78 12.05 11.48
N PRO A 86 7.49 12.63 12.47
CA PRO A 86 7.68 11.97 13.77
C PRO A 86 6.37 11.82 14.55
N VAL A 87 5.35 12.66 14.30
CA VAL A 87 4.05 12.53 14.97
C VAL A 87 3.29 11.32 14.42
N HIS A 88 3.36 11.07 13.11
CA HIS A 88 2.80 9.86 12.52
C HIS A 88 3.41 8.60 13.12
N ILE A 89 4.75 8.55 13.26
CA ILE A 89 5.47 7.44 13.89
C ILE A 89 5.02 7.24 15.34
N GLU A 90 4.94 8.32 16.12
CA GLU A 90 4.48 8.29 17.51
C GLU A 90 3.05 7.73 17.59
N VAL A 91 2.13 8.22 16.75
CA VAL A 91 0.74 7.75 16.71
C VAL A 91 0.66 6.28 16.29
N ALA A 92 1.42 5.86 15.26
CA ALA A 92 1.46 4.48 14.80
C ALA A 92 1.85 3.51 15.92
N THR A 93 2.86 3.88 16.71
CA THR A 93 3.41 2.99 17.75
C THR A 93 2.65 3.05 19.07
N ASN A 94 2.23 4.25 19.50
CA ASN A 94 1.66 4.47 20.84
C ASN A 94 0.13 4.38 20.87
N HIS A 95 -0.54 4.64 19.74
CA HIS A 95 -2.00 4.65 19.69
C HIS A 95 -2.59 3.56 18.78
N PHE A 96 -1.98 3.29 17.63
CA PHE A 96 -2.48 2.29 16.69
C PHE A 96 -1.95 0.89 16.96
N GLY A 97 -0.84 0.75 17.67
CA GLY A 97 -0.32 -0.54 18.13
C GLY A 97 0.51 -1.28 17.08
N VAL A 98 1.22 -0.56 16.18
CA VAL A 98 2.18 -1.18 15.27
C VAL A 98 3.24 -1.97 16.06
N ASP A 99 3.35 -3.28 15.79
CA ASP A 99 4.28 -4.16 16.48
C ASP A 99 5.73 -3.90 16.07
N LYS A 100 6.48 -3.22 16.94
CA LYS A 100 7.88 -2.87 16.72
C LYS A 100 8.82 -4.08 16.68
N ARG A 101 8.42 -5.25 17.17
CA ARG A 101 9.24 -6.47 17.11
C ARG A 101 9.32 -7.00 15.68
N ARG A 102 8.30 -6.70 14.86
CA ARG A 102 8.19 -7.10 13.47
C ARG A 102 8.30 -5.93 12.49
N THR A 103 8.38 -4.68 12.99
CA THR A 103 8.41 -3.47 12.15
C THR A 103 9.60 -2.60 12.52
N GLU A 104 10.56 -2.51 11.63
CA GLU A 104 11.64 -1.55 11.70
C GLU A 104 11.18 -0.24 11.06
N ILE A 105 11.13 0.84 11.85
CA ILE A 105 10.62 2.14 11.41
C ILE A 105 11.80 3.11 11.28
N TYR A 106 12.00 3.66 10.09
CA TYR A 106 12.99 4.70 9.81
C TYR A 106 12.31 6.06 9.67
N ARG A 107 12.72 7.02 10.51
CA ARG A 107 12.34 8.42 10.33
C ARG A 107 13.20 9.05 9.25
N GLU A 108 12.76 8.95 8.01
CA GLU A 108 13.55 9.38 6.86
C GLU A 108 12.66 9.75 5.67
N ASP A 109 13.20 10.53 4.74
CA ASP A 109 12.62 10.75 3.42
C ASP A 109 12.71 9.49 2.57
N ALA A 110 11.59 9.08 1.97
CA ALA A 110 11.49 7.84 1.20
C ALA A 110 12.42 7.80 -0.02
N LYS A 111 12.61 8.94 -0.70
CA LYS A 111 13.50 9.04 -1.88
C LYS A 111 14.96 8.83 -1.47
N THR A 112 15.35 9.38 -0.35
CA THR A 112 16.68 9.19 0.24
C THR A 112 16.90 7.75 0.61
N PHE A 113 15.95 7.13 1.32
CA PHE A 113 16.02 5.72 1.69
C PHE A 113 16.16 4.82 0.46
N VAL A 114 15.25 4.90 -0.51
CA VAL A 114 15.25 4.05 -1.72
C VAL A 114 16.56 4.21 -2.52
N THR A 115 17.11 5.43 -2.58
CA THR A 115 18.34 5.69 -3.32
C THR A 115 19.55 4.99 -2.71
N ARG A 116 19.63 4.97 -1.37
CA ARG A 116 20.77 4.40 -0.63
C ARG A 116 20.60 2.94 -0.23
N TYR A 117 19.37 2.39 -0.30
CA TYR A 117 19.09 1.04 0.18
C TYR A 117 19.96 -0.02 -0.52
N ARG A 118 20.58 -0.86 0.29
CA ARG A 118 21.45 -1.98 -0.15
C ARG A 118 21.24 -3.23 0.71
N GLY A 119 20.13 -3.26 1.45
CA GLY A 119 19.76 -4.38 2.32
C GLY A 119 19.12 -5.55 1.55
N PRO A 120 18.60 -6.54 2.29
CA PRO A 120 17.86 -7.66 1.72
C PRO A 120 16.59 -7.19 1.02
N LEU A 121 16.30 -7.78 -0.14
CA LEU A 121 15.19 -7.40 -1.00
C LEU A 121 13.82 -7.75 -0.39
N PHE A 122 12.75 -7.11 -0.86
CA PHE A 122 11.40 -7.22 -0.35
C PHE A 122 10.48 -8.00 -1.31
N ASP A 123 9.60 -8.80 -0.74
CA ASP A 123 8.58 -9.53 -1.50
C ASP A 123 7.39 -8.64 -1.86
N LEU A 124 7.18 -7.58 -1.08
CA LEU A 124 6.21 -6.55 -1.35
C LEU A 124 6.82 -5.17 -1.06
N VAL A 125 6.72 -4.27 -2.02
CA VAL A 125 6.99 -2.84 -1.82
C VAL A 125 5.69 -2.08 -1.99
N ILE A 126 5.31 -1.29 -0.98
CA ILE A 126 4.15 -0.39 -1.01
C ILE A 126 4.64 1.05 -1.09
N ASP A 127 4.19 1.76 -2.11
CA ASP A 127 4.38 3.21 -2.27
C ASP A 127 3.06 3.92 -1.97
N ASP A 128 2.91 4.39 -0.73
CA ASP A 128 1.75 5.15 -0.23
C ASP A 128 2.19 6.53 0.27
N LEU A 129 2.98 7.22 -0.55
CA LEU A 129 3.57 8.52 -0.25
C LEU A 129 2.58 9.65 -0.57
N PHE A 130 1.82 10.04 0.44
CA PHE A 130 0.88 11.15 0.33
C PHE A 130 1.21 12.26 1.31
N THR A 131 1.02 13.47 0.84
CA THR A 131 0.99 14.69 1.64
C THR A 131 -0.35 15.38 1.42
N GLY A 132 -0.70 16.32 2.26
CA GLY A 132 -1.94 17.05 2.08
C GLY A 132 -1.83 18.47 2.59
N SER A 133 -2.52 19.39 1.92
CA SER A 133 -2.79 20.73 2.40
C SER A 133 -4.24 21.08 2.10
N ALA A 134 -4.88 21.85 2.97
CA ALA A 134 -6.28 22.26 2.81
C ALA A 134 -7.28 21.11 2.58
N GLY A 135 -7.05 19.96 3.23
CA GLY A 135 -7.94 18.79 3.15
C GLY A 135 -7.83 17.94 1.89
N MET A 136 -6.91 18.27 0.96
CA MET A 136 -6.73 17.51 -0.28
C MET A 136 -5.46 16.66 -0.24
N PRO A 137 -5.55 15.32 -0.35
CA PRO A 137 -4.38 14.45 -0.45
C PRO A 137 -3.73 14.60 -1.83
N ARG A 138 -2.39 14.63 -1.85
CA ARG A 138 -1.58 14.61 -3.07
C ARG A 138 -0.42 13.65 -2.89
N ARG A 139 0.00 12.99 -3.96
CA ARG A 139 1.24 12.24 -3.92
C ARG A 139 2.42 13.17 -3.66
N ALA A 140 3.32 12.73 -2.77
CA ALA A 140 4.53 13.46 -2.44
C ALA A 140 5.62 13.36 -3.51
N LEU A 141 5.63 12.26 -4.29
CA LEU A 141 6.58 11.99 -5.36
C LEU A 141 5.84 11.53 -6.62
N GLU A 142 6.22 12.07 -7.77
CA GLU A 142 5.75 11.55 -9.06
C GLU A 142 6.32 10.16 -9.31
N CYS A 143 5.50 9.27 -9.88
CA CYS A 143 5.93 7.94 -10.29
C CYS A 143 6.54 8.00 -11.70
N ASP A 144 7.68 8.70 -11.81
CA ASP A 144 8.51 8.77 -13.02
C ASP A 144 9.38 7.51 -13.18
N HIS A 145 10.10 7.41 -14.29
CA HIS A 145 11.00 6.28 -14.57
C HIS A 145 12.10 6.11 -13.51
N LYS A 146 12.63 7.21 -12.99
CA LYS A 146 13.70 7.18 -12.00
C LYS A 146 13.19 6.62 -10.67
N TRP A 147 12.01 7.09 -10.24
CA TRP A 147 11.37 6.60 -9.02
C TRP A 147 10.99 5.12 -9.15
N LEU A 148 10.30 4.74 -10.23
CA LEU A 148 9.90 3.36 -10.47
C LEU A 148 11.11 2.41 -10.52
N LYS A 149 12.21 2.81 -11.18
CA LYS A 149 13.46 2.04 -11.18
C LYS A 149 14.10 1.93 -9.79
N GLY A 150 13.95 2.97 -8.96
CA GLY A 150 14.37 2.94 -7.55
C GLY A 150 13.60 1.89 -6.76
N LEU A 151 12.26 1.88 -6.88
CA LEU A 151 11.39 0.89 -6.22
C LEU A 151 11.71 -0.54 -6.68
N GLN A 152 11.92 -0.75 -7.98
CA GLN A 152 12.30 -2.05 -8.55
C GLN A 152 13.58 -2.62 -7.94
N LYS A 153 14.55 -1.78 -7.61
CA LYS A 153 15.80 -2.22 -6.98
C LYS A 153 15.63 -2.72 -5.55
N CYS A 154 14.53 -2.37 -4.91
CA CYS A 154 14.19 -2.86 -3.57
C CYS A 154 13.46 -4.21 -3.61
N LEU A 155 12.96 -4.64 -4.77
CA LEU A 155 12.16 -5.86 -4.93
C LEU A 155 13.02 -7.12 -5.10
N ALA A 156 12.60 -8.20 -4.46
CA ALA A 156 13.03 -9.55 -4.79
C ALA A 156 12.60 -9.93 -6.22
N ALA A 157 13.18 -10.99 -6.78
CA ALA A 157 12.88 -11.42 -8.15
C ALA A 157 11.38 -11.72 -8.37
N ASP A 158 10.74 -12.29 -7.35
CA ASP A 158 9.30 -12.61 -7.34
C ASP A 158 8.46 -11.56 -6.56
N GLY A 159 9.07 -10.42 -6.25
CA GLY A 159 8.44 -9.37 -5.46
C GLY A 159 7.39 -8.58 -6.25
N MET A 160 6.35 -8.15 -5.56
CA MET A 160 5.26 -7.34 -6.08
C MET A 160 5.45 -5.87 -5.68
N LEU A 161 5.08 -4.95 -6.60
CA LEU A 161 5.04 -3.52 -6.32
C LEU A 161 3.58 -3.05 -6.29
N SER A 162 3.22 -2.36 -5.22
CA SER A 162 1.91 -1.72 -5.01
C SER A 162 2.08 -0.21 -4.90
N ILE A 163 1.45 0.55 -5.79
CA ILE A 163 1.59 2.03 -5.85
C ILE A 163 0.22 2.67 -5.74
N ASN A 164 0.03 3.53 -4.74
CA ASN A 164 -1.18 4.33 -4.59
C ASN A 164 -1.11 5.59 -5.46
N PHE A 165 -2.08 5.78 -6.33
CA PHE A 165 -2.29 7.00 -7.12
C PHE A 165 -3.55 7.72 -6.63
N ALA A 166 -3.55 9.05 -6.68
CA ALA A 166 -4.71 9.85 -6.28
C ALA A 166 -5.94 9.57 -7.16
N ASP A 167 -5.70 9.31 -8.45
CA ASP A 167 -6.75 9.01 -9.43
C ASP A 167 -6.19 8.22 -10.63
N HIS A 168 -7.09 7.87 -11.55
CA HIS A 168 -6.75 7.15 -12.79
C HIS A 168 -5.94 8.00 -13.78
N ALA A 169 -6.11 9.32 -13.77
CA ALA A 169 -5.36 10.20 -14.66
C ALA A 169 -3.89 10.27 -14.22
N GLU A 170 -3.62 10.29 -12.91
CA GLU A 170 -2.27 10.23 -12.38
C GLU A 170 -1.58 8.90 -12.75
N LEU A 171 -2.26 7.77 -12.58
CA LEU A 171 -1.75 6.46 -13.03
C LEU A 171 -1.41 6.47 -14.53
N LYS A 172 -2.26 7.02 -15.37
CA LYS A 172 -2.00 7.10 -16.83
C LYS A 172 -0.78 7.93 -17.19
N ARG A 173 -0.49 9.00 -16.44
CA ARG A 173 0.69 9.85 -16.67
C ARG A 173 1.97 9.28 -16.10
N SER A 174 1.89 8.22 -15.28
CA SER A 174 3.04 7.62 -14.62
C SER A 174 3.87 6.73 -15.57
N ALA A 175 5.07 6.36 -15.15
CA ALA A 175 5.94 5.43 -15.87
C ALA A 175 5.44 3.97 -15.86
N VAL A 176 4.33 3.65 -15.18
CA VAL A 176 3.82 2.27 -15.05
C VAL A 176 3.49 1.63 -16.39
N GLY A 177 2.81 2.38 -17.29
CA GLY A 177 2.42 1.86 -18.61
C GLY A 177 3.62 1.45 -19.46
N GLU A 178 4.69 2.24 -19.43
CA GLU A 178 5.92 1.93 -20.18
C GLU A 178 6.70 0.76 -19.56
N ALA A 179 6.75 0.65 -18.23
CA ALA A 179 7.36 -0.47 -17.54
C ALA A 179 6.66 -1.80 -17.89
N LEU A 180 5.36 -1.79 -18.01
CA LEU A 180 4.58 -2.97 -18.44
C LEU A 180 4.82 -3.33 -19.92
N LYS A 181 5.05 -2.34 -20.80
CA LYS A 181 5.47 -2.60 -22.20
C LYS A 181 6.82 -3.31 -22.27
N ALA A 182 7.76 -2.91 -21.44
CA ALA A 182 9.08 -3.52 -21.40
C ALA A 182 9.03 -4.99 -20.94
N CYS A 183 7.90 -5.44 -20.39
CA CYS A 183 7.67 -6.81 -19.91
C CYS A 183 8.73 -7.35 -18.94
N ARG A 184 9.47 -6.46 -18.29
CA ARG A 184 10.49 -6.82 -17.27
C ARG A 184 10.70 -5.64 -16.32
N PRO A 185 10.72 -5.89 -14.99
CA PRO A 185 10.48 -7.19 -14.33
C PRO A 185 8.99 -7.57 -14.27
N PHE A 186 8.05 -6.64 -14.59
CA PHE A 186 6.61 -6.88 -14.42
C PHE A 186 5.99 -7.48 -15.69
N LEU A 187 5.32 -8.63 -15.53
CA LEU A 187 4.63 -9.35 -16.60
C LEU A 187 3.11 -9.09 -16.60
N SER A 188 2.58 -8.54 -15.51
CA SER A 188 1.18 -8.13 -15.39
C SER A 188 1.05 -6.87 -14.53
N GLY A 189 0.08 -6.04 -14.85
CA GLY A 189 -0.29 -4.87 -14.06
C GLY A 189 -1.80 -4.73 -13.96
N PHE A 190 -2.30 -4.42 -12.76
CA PHE A 190 -3.72 -4.24 -12.51
C PHE A 190 -3.97 -2.97 -11.69
N GLY A 191 -4.94 -2.18 -12.12
CA GLY A 191 -5.50 -1.08 -11.33
C GLY A 191 -6.60 -1.61 -10.42
N LEU A 192 -6.43 -1.45 -9.13
CA LEU A 192 -7.39 -1.79 -8.09
C LEU A 192 -8.08 -0.51 -7.61
N ARG A 193 -9.40 -0.54 -7.47
CA ARG A 193 -10.22 0.61 -7.04
C ARG A 193 -11.27 0.17 -6.04
N SER A 194 -11.61 1.04 -5.12
CA SER A 194 -12.81 0.92 -4.28
C SER A 194 -13.88 1.90 -4.77
N PRO A 195 -15.16 1.54 -4.77
CA PRO A 195 -16.24 2.47 -5.14
C PRO A 195 -16.33 3.71 -4.25
N ALA A 196 -15.73 3.66 -3.05
CA ALA A 196 -15.85 4.70 -2.03
C ALA A 196 -14.80 5.82 -2.17
N ILE A 197 -13.79 5.67 -3.03
CA ILE A 197 -12.65 6.58 -3.16
C ILE A 197 -12.20 6.74 -4.61
N GLU A 198 -11.52 7.84 -4.90
CA GLU A 198 -10.99 8.11 -6.24
C GLU A 198 -9.65 7.41 -6.51
N ASN A 199 -8.92 7.03 -5.45
CA ASN A 199 -7.62 6.38 -5.55
C ASN A 199 -7.66 5.15 -6.44
N VAL A 200 -6.53 4.96 -7.14
CA VAL A 200 -6.24 3.74 -7.89
C VAL A 200 -4.91 3.17 -7.39
N VAL A 201 -4.93 1.94 -6.93
CA VAL A 201 -3.69 1.23 -6.57
C VAL A 201 -3.25 0.37 -7.75
N ALA A 202 -2.04 0.63 -8.26
CA ALA A 202 -1.43 -0.21 -9.28
C ALA A 202 -0.70 -1.38 -8.61
N ALA A 203 -1.16 -2.60 -8.88
CA ALA A 203 -0.48 -3.85 -8.51
C ALA A 203 0.35 -4.34 -9.71
N LEU A 204 1.67 -4.33 -9.58
CA LEU A 204 2.62 -4.76 -10.62
C LEU A 204 3.24 -6.10 -10.22
N LEU A 205 3.03 -7.12 -11.04
CA LEU A 205 3.34 -8.50 -10.74
C LEU A 205 4.47 -9.03 -11.62
N PRO A 206 5.44 -9.77 -11.08
CA PRO A 206 6.53 -10.38 -11.85
C PRO A 206 6.10 -11.64 -12.63
N PHE A 207 4.83 -12.03 -12.54
CA PHE A 207 4.25 -13.18 -13.22
C PHE A 207 3.01 -12.80 -14.03
N LYS A 208 2.59 -13.70 -14.93
CA LYS A 208 1.37 -13.54 -15.71
C LYS A 208 0.16 -13.88 -14.86
N ALA A 209 -0.83 -12.99 -14.83
CA ALA A 209 -2.08 -13.16 -14.11
C ALA A 209 -3.27 -12.62 -14.92
N GLN A 210 -4.47 -13.04 -14.52
CA GLN A 210 -5.74 -12.54 -15.06
C GLN A 210 -6.56 -11.87 -13.95
N SER A 211 -7.45 -10.97 -14.31
CA SER A 211 -8.32 -10.27 -13.34
C SER A 211 -9.19 -11.23 -12.52
N ALA A 212 -9.55 -12.39 -13.08
CA ALA A 212 -10.34 -13.42 -12.42
C ALA A 212 -9.57 -14.11 -11.28
N ASP A 213 -8.23 -14.24 -11.40
CA ASP A 213 -7.40 -14.95 -10.43
C ASP A 213 -7.53 -14.32 -9.04
N LEU A 214 -7.52 -12.99 -8.97
CA LEU A 214 -7.65 -12.26 -7.71
C LEU A 214 -8.91 -12.66 -6.94
N ARG A 215 -10.06 -12.68 -7.60
CA ARG A 215 -11.34 -13.04 -6.96
C ARG A 215 -11.40 -14.51 -6.58
N ALA A 216 -10.87 -15.38 -7.43
CA ALA A 216 -10.84 -16.82 -7.18
C ALA A 216 -9.98 -17.13 -5.96
N HIS A 217 -8.79 -16.56 -5.85
CA HIS A 217 -7.88 -16.82 -4.74
C HIS A 217 -8.38 -16.19 -3.42
N LEU A 218 -8.97 -14.99 -3.45
CA LEU A 218 -9.62 -14.41 -2.27
C LEU A 218 -10.79 -15.25 -1.78
N ALA A 219 -11.62 -15.77 -2.69
CA ALA A 219 -12.74 -16.64 -2.34
C ALA A 219 -12.28 -17.99 -1.76
N ALA A 220 -11.10 -18.45 -2.14
CA ALA A 220 -10.48 -19.66 -1.61
C ALA A 220 -9.76 -19.44 -0.25
N THR A 221 -9.58 -18.18 0.17
CA THR A 221 -8.94 -17.82 1.45
C THR A 221 -10.02 -17.67 2.53
N PRO A 222 -10.08 -18.57 3.55
CA PRO A 222 -11.20 -18.64 4.50
C PRO A 222 -11.55 -17.31 5.16
N ASP A 223 -10.54 -16.59 5.68
CA ASP A 223 -10.72 -15.33 6.40
C ASP A 223 -11.22 -14.18 5.51
N LEU A 224 -10.94 -14.23 4.20
CA LEU A 224 -11.32 -13.20 3.23
C LEU A 224 -12.59 -13.54 2.46
N ALA A 225 -12.91 -14.82 2.31
CA ALA A 225 -14.11 -15.28 1.61
C ALA A 225 -15.40 -14.70 2.25
N GLY A 226 -15.46 -14.65 3.58
CA GLY A 226 -16.57 -14.06 4.32
C GLY A 226 -16.70 -12.55 4.06
N LEU A 227 -15.58 -11.83 3.96
CA LEU A 227 -15.55 -10.39 3.71
C LEU A 227 -15.99 -10.03 2.28
N LEU A 228 -15.68 -10.90 1.31
CA LEU A 228 -16.19 -10.77 -0.07
C LEU A 228 -17.70 -10.96 -0.13
N LYS A 229 -18.22 -12.03 0.51
CA LYS A 229 -19.66 -12.35 0.52
C LYS A 229 -20.50 -11.29 1.23
N SER A 230 -19.98 -10.73 2.32
CA SER A 230 -20.68 -9.70 3.12
C SER A 230 -20.52 -8.30 2.56
N ASP A 231 -19.85 -8.14 1.40
CA ASP A 231 -19.61 -6.87 0.75
C ASP A 231 -18.79 -5.87 1.59
N HIS A 232 -18.01 -6.38 2.55
CA HIS A 232 -17.11 -5.57 3.36
C HIS A 232 -15.79 -5.29 2.65
N LEU A 233 -15.36 -6.19 1.75
CA LEU A 233 -14.20 -6.02 0.87
C LEU A 233 -14.68 -5.73 -0.55
N ARG A 234 -14.89 -4.46 -0.86
CA ARG A 234 -15.36 -3.99 -2.17
C ARG A 234 -14.21 -3.50 -3.01
N PHE A 235 -14.04 -4.09 -4.18
CA PHE A 235 -13.05 -3.62 -5.13
C PHE A 235 -13.45 -3.89 -6.58
N GLN A 236 -12.87 -3.10 -7.47
CA GLN A 236 -12.85 -3.34 -8.90
C GLN A 236 -11.41 -3.61 -9.31
N VAL A 237 -11.21 -4.50 -10.27
CA VAL A 237 -9.92 -4.83 -10.84
C VAL A 237 -9.98 -4.66 -12.36
N ARG A 238 -9.02 -3.91 -12.91
CA ARG A 238 -8.86 -3.74 -14.37
C ARG A 238 -7.39 -3.92 -14.71
N ARG A 239 -7.13 -4.60 -15.81
CA ARG A 239 -5.77 -4.68 -16.36
C ARG A 239 -5.31 -3.28 -16.74
N ILE A 240 -4.06 -2.96 -16.44
CA ILE A 240 -3.42 -1.74 -16.94
C ILE A 240 -2.89 -2.10 -18.31
N ASP A 241 -3.49 -1.49 -19.34
CA ASP A 241 -3.04 -1.67 -20.71
C ASP A 241 -1.69 -0.96 -20.88
N SER A 242 -0.75 -1.66 -21.47
CA SER A 242 0.43 -1.00 -22.02
C SER A 242 -0.08 -0.02 -23.09
N GLN A 243 -0.02 1.29 -22.84
CA GLN A 243 -0.47 2.28 -23.83
C GLN A 243 0.22 2.00 -25.16
N ARG A 244 -0.59 1.96 -26.23
CA ARG A 244 -0.10 1.82 -27.62
C ARG A 244 0.66 3.06 -28.06
#